data_00bb7fd66932ac1958487df0731dca1b
#
_entry.id   00bb7fd66932ac1958487df0731dca1b
#
_cell.length_a   1.000
_cell.length_b   1.000
_cell.length_c   1.000
_cell.angle_alpha   90.00
_cell.angle_beta   90.00
_cell.angle_gamma   90.00
#
_symmetry.space_group_name_H-M   'P 1'
#
loop_
_entity.id
_entity.type
_entity.pdbx_description
1 polymer ?
#
loop_
_entity_poly.entity_id
_entity_poly.type
_entity_poly.pdbx_seq_one_letter_code
_entity_poly.pdbx_strand_id
1 'polypeptide(L)'
;MALPNSSSVLINGERLLERIAELAQIGKIEGTKGCSRLAFSDADRGGRDLVVTWMRDLGLTVTIDAVGNVVASTHLDGASGAVMAGSHIDTVGTGGRYDGNLGVLAGLEVIEAAIATGVELKRPLAVAFFSNEEGSRYPPDMMGSLAYAGGMSVEAVLEVE
;
A
#
# COMPACT_ATOMS: atom_id res chain seq x y z
N MET A 1 -5.19 -17.47 -37.21
CA MET A 1 -5.73 -16.43 -36.33
C MET A 1 -4.56 -16.01 -35.44
N ALA A 2 -3.93 -14.86 -35.75
CA ALA A 2 -2.80 -14.35 -34.94
C ALA A 2 -3.36 -13.90 -33.58
N LEU A 3 -2.71 -14.34 -32.50
CA LEU A 3 -3.00 -13.81 -31.16
C LEU A 3 -2.76 -12.28 -31.19
N PRO A 4 -3.63 -11.48 -30.56
CA PRO A 4 -3.39 -10.05 -30.46
C PRO A 4 -2.01 -9.84 -29.84
N ASN A 5 -1.24 -8.89 -30.39
CA ASN A 5 0.04 -8.45 -29.84
C ASN A 5 -0.16 -8.16 -28.36
N SER A 6 0.28 -9.06 -27.50
CA SER A 6 0.33 -8.79 -26.06
C SER A 6 1.47 -7.80 -25.86
N SER A 7 1.13 -6.51 -25.77
CA SER A 7 2.07 -5.52 -25.26
C SER A 7 2.53 -6.04 -23.89
N SER A 8 3.78 -6.46 -23.79
CA SER A 8 4.31 -6.95 -22.51
C SER A 8 4.33 -5.77 -21.53
N VAL A 9 3.64 -5.92 -20.40
CA VAL A 9 3.74 -4.97 -19.29
C VAL A 9 5.16 -5.06 -18.73
N LEU A 10 5.92 -3.98 -18.83
CA LEU A 10 7.30 -3.93 -18.35
C LEU A 10 7.35 -3.21 -17.00
N ILE A 11 7.74 -3.95 -15.98
CA ILE A 11 7.98 -3.42 -14.64
C ILE A 11 9.25 -2.55 -14.64
N ASN A 12 9.18 -1.35 -14.07
CA ASN A 12 10.33 -0.49 -13.85
C ASN A 12 10.90 -0.73 -12.44
N GLY A 13 11.89 -1.63 -12.37
CA GLY A 13 12.53 -1.98 -11.10
C GLY A 13 13.30 -0.83 -10.46
N GLU A 14 13.85 0.11 -11.24
CA GLU A 14 14.53 1.30 -10.72
C GLU A 14 13.53 2.21 -10.00
N ARG A 15 12.41 2.54 -10.61
CA ARG A 15 11.34 3.34 -9.98
C ARG A 15 10.81 2.69 -8.70
N LEU A 16 10.61 1.36 -8.69
CA LEU A 16 10.21 0.65 -7.48
C LEU A 16 11.23 0.82 -6.36
N LEU A 17 12.53 0.65 -6.66
CA LEU A 17 13.59 0.81 -5.67
C LEU A 17 13.74 2.25 -5.19
N GLU A 18 13.56 3.24 -6.06
CA GLU A 18 13.53 4.66 -5.72
C GLU A 18 12.40 4.98 -4.74
N ARG A 19 11.17 4.52 -5.00
CA ARG A 19 10.04 4.70 -4.08
C ARG A 19 10.28 4.04 -2.72
N ILE A 20 10.84 2.82 -2.70
CA ILE A 20 11.22 2.16 -1.44
C ILE A 20 12.26 3.00 -0.69
N ALA A 21 13.25 3.54 -1.39
CA ALA A 21 14.30 4.36 -0.78
C ALA A 21 13.74 5.70 -0.25
N GLU A 22 12.83 6.34 -0.97
CA GLU A 22 12.17 7.58 -0.56
C GLU A 22 11.29 7.37 0.67
N LEU A 23 10.40 6.36 0.63
CA LEU A 23 9.55 6.02 1.77
C LEU A 23 10.38 5.67 3.02
N ALA A 24 11.54 5.03 2.85
CA ALA A 24 12.46 4.70 3.94
C ALA A 24 13.13 5.92 4.61
N GLN A 25 13.06 7.12 4.01
CA GLN A 25 13.55 8.34 4.67
C GLN A 25 12.59 8.80 5.78
N ILE A 26 11.31 8.44 5.69
CA ILE A 26 10.30 8.77 6.69
C ILE A 26 10.41 7.76 7.84
N GLY A 27 10.78 8.23 9.02
CA GLY A 27 11.09 7.38 10.17
C GLY A 27 12.47 6.72 10.11
N LYS A 28 13.39 7.23 9.28
CA LYS A 28 14.76 6.71 9.18
C LYS A 28 15.44 6.65 10.53
N ILE A 29 16.10 5.52 10.82
CA ILE A 29 16.92 5.36 12.01
C ILE A 29 18.36 5.73 11.66
N GLU A 30 18.86 6.82 12.25
CA GLU A 30 20.20 7.32 11.98
C GLU A 30 21.29 6.26 12.19
N GLY A 31 22.29 6.24 11.32
CA GLY A 31 23.40 5.28 11.36
C GLY A 31 23.04 3.87 10.89
N THR A 32 21.79 3.64 10.45
CA THR A 32 21.33 2.33 9.99
C THR A 32 20.68 2.41 8.60
N LYS A 33 20.27 1.23 8.07
CA LYS A 33 19.41 1.13 6.88
C LYS A 33 17.93 0.90 7.24
N GLY A 34 17.60 0.91 8.53
CA GLY A 34 16.25 0.67 9.04
C GLY A 34 15.40 1.93 9.11
N CYS A 35 14.13 1.72 9.37
CA CYS A 35 13.17 2.77 9.65
C CYS A 35 12.24 2.38 10.82
N SER A 36 11.72 3.39 11.50
CA SER A 36 10.74 3.27 12.58
C SER A 36 9.52 4.10 12.19
N ARG A 37 8.47 3.43 11.80
CA ARG A 37 7.20 4.02 11.34
C ARG A 37 6.05 3.28 12.02
N LEU A 38 6.03 3.39 13.36
CA LEU A 38 5.01 2.74 14.17
C LEU A 38 3.61 3.22 13.78
N ALA A 39 2.67 2.31 13.71
CA ALA A 39 1.29 2.58 13.34
C ALA A 39 0.72 3.81 14.08
N PHE A 40 0.03 4.69 13.35
CA PHE A 40 -0.60 5.92 13.84
C PHE A 40 0.36 6.91 14.50
N SER A 41 1.66 6.84 14.25
CA SER A 41 2.62 7.88 14.61
C SER A 41 2.71 8.96 13.52
N ASP A 42 3.39 10.09 13.83
CA ASP A 42 3.65 11.12 12.83
C ASP A 42 4.48 10.61 11.64
N ALA A 43 5.40 9.68 11.89
CA ALA A 43 6.15 9.03 10.83
C ALA A 43 5.24 8.15 9.95
N ASP A 44 4.32 7.39 10.55
CA ASP A 44 3.34 6.61 9.78
C ASP A 44 2.44 7.54 8.96
N ARG A 45 1.93 8.61 9.57
CA ARG A 45 1.15 9.63 8.85
C ARG A 45 1.91 10.17 7.64
N GLY A 46 3.17 10.57 7.81
CA GLY A 46 3.99 11.08 6.71
C GLY A 46 4.21 10.04 5.60
N GLY A 47 4.45 8.76 5.97
CA GLY A 47 4.57 7.67 5.01
C GLY A 47 3.28 7.41 4.24
N ARG A 48 2.15 7.43 4.94
CA ARG A 48 0.80 7.28 4.35
C ARG A 48 0.49 8.41 3.37
N ASP A 49 0.74 9.65 3.77
CA ASP A 49 0.52 10.82 2.93
C ASP A 49 1.35 10.75 1.64
N LEU A 50 2.61 10.31 1.72
CA LEU A 50 3.49 10.12 0.57
C LEU A 50 2.95 9.05 -0.39
N VAL A 51 2.61 7.86 0.11
CA VAL A 51 2.09 6.77 -0.73
C VAL A 51 0.75 7.13 -1.35
N VAL A 52 -0.15 7.77 -0.60
CA VAL A 52 -1.43 8.29 -1.12
C VAL A 52 -1.21 9.34 -2.22
N THR A 53 -0.19 10.18 -2.09
CA THR A 53 0.17 11.14 -3.14
C THR A 53 0.55 10.41 -4.43
N TRP A 54 1.42 9.43 -4.38
CA TRP A 54 1.78 8.63 -5.57
C TRP A 54 0.58 7.93 -6.20
N MET A 55 -0.35 7.39 -5.38
CA MET A 55 -1.58 6.77 -5.88
C MET A 55 -2.45 7.78 -6.63
N ARG A 56 -2.61 9.00 -6.09
CA ARG A 56 -3.39 10.08 -6.72
C ARG A 56 -2.74 10.63 -7.98
N ASP A 57 -1.43 10.76 -8.00
CA ASP A 57 -0.67 11.23 -9.17
C ASP A 57 -0.80 10.27 -10.37
N LEU A 58 -1.04 8.98 -10.10
CA LEU A 58 -1.39 7.99 -11.12
C LEU A 58 -2.86 8.02 -11.55
N GLY A 59 -3.67 8.92 -11.01
CA GLY A 59 -5.09 9.05 -11.32
C GLY A 59 -5.97 7.97 -10.68
N LEU A 60 -5.49 7.29 -9.63
CA LEU A 60 -6.25 6.25 -8.95
C LEU A 60 -7.33 6.86 -8.05
N THR A 61 -8.47 6.19 -7.95
CA THR A 61 -9.49 6.49 -6.94
C THR A 61 -9.04 5.92 -5.60
N VAL A 62 -8.77 6.80 -4.65
CA VAL A 62 -8.29 6.44 -3.30
C VAL A 62 -9.43 6.52 -2.30
N THR A 63 -9.66 5.45 -1.56
CA THR A 63 -10.58 5.39 -0.43
C THR A 63 -9.81 5.09 0.86
N ILE A 64 -10.25 5.70 1.96
CA ILE A 64 -9.70 5.46 3.31
C ILE A 64 -10.89 5.10 4.19
N ASP A 65 -10.83 3.95 4.83
CA ASP A 65 -11.89 3.49 5.71
C ASP A 65 -11.78 4.04 7.14
N ALA A 66 -12.74 3.67 7.98
CA ALA A 66 -12.84 4.17 9.36
C ALA A 66 -11.68 3.75 10.28
N VAL A 67 -10.96 2.68 9.93
CA VAL A 67 -9.77 2.22 10.68
C VAL A 67 -8.46 2.63 10.01
N GLY A 68 -8.58 3.44 8.94
CA GLY A 68 -7.43 4.00 8.25
C GLY A 68 -6.84 3.09 7.17
N ASN A 69 -7.42 1.95 6.80
CA ASN A 69 -6.97 1.20 5.63
C ASN A 69 -7.13 2.05 4.37
N VAL A 70 -6.16 1.95 3.49
CA VAL A 70 -6.16 2.69 2.22
C VAL A 70 -6.25 1.70 1.07
N VAL A 71 -7.19 1.96 0.16
CA VAL A 71 -7.35 1.22 -1.09
C VAL A 71 -7.37 2.19 -2.25
N ALA A 72 -6.50 1.99 -3.23
CA ALA A 72 -6.47 2.75 -4.47
C ALA A 72 -6.80 1.85 -5.66
N SER A 73 -7.69 2.30 -6.55
CA SER A 73 -8.20 1.52 -7.69
C SER A 73 -8.11 2.29 -9.00
N THR A 74 -7.91 1.56 -10.09
CA THR A 74 -8.01 2.10 -11.47
C THR A 74 -9.45 2.40 -11.89
N HIS A 75 -10.45 2.01 -11.10
CA HIS A 75 -11.87 2.24 -11.41
C HIS A 75 -12.43 3.39 -10.59
N LEU A 76 -13.25 4.24 -11.22
CA LEU A 76 -13.83 5.41 -10.58
C LEU A 76 -14.80 5.06 -9.43
N ASP A 77 -15.48 3.92 -9.52
CA ASP A 77 -16.44 3.45 -8.51
C ASP A 77 -15.75 2.63 -7.39
N GLY A 78 -14.41 2.73 -7.29
CA GLY A 78 -13.63 2.06 -6.25
C GLY A 78 -13.14 0.67 -6.63
N ALA A 79 -12.88 -0.18 -5.63
CA ALA A 79 -12.21 -1.47 -5.84
C ALA A 79 -13.16 -2.66 -6.00
N SER A 80 -14.47 -2.44 -6.18
CA SER A 80 -15.42 -3.54 -6.35
C SER A 80 -15.05 -4.41 -7.56
N GLY A 81 -14.93 -5.72 -7.34
CA GLY A 81 -14.52 -6.66 -8.37
C GLY A 81 -13.07 -6.55 -8.84
N ALA A 82 -12.23 -5.70 -8.23
CA ALA A 82 -10.83 -5.54 -8.59
C ALA A 82 -9.99 -6.80 -8.30
N VAL A 83 -8.87 -6.91 -9.01
CA VAL A 83 -7.74 -7.74 -8.59
C VAL A 83 -6.84 -6.85 -7.74
N MET A 84 -6.65 -7.20 -6.48
CA MET A 84 -5.95 -6.36 -5.50
C MET A 84 -4.66 -7.01 -5.04
N ALA A 85 -3.59 -6.22 -5.04
CA ALA A 85 -2.36 -6.49 -4.30
C ALA A 85 -2.32 -5.58 -3.06
N GLY A 86 -1.71 -6.03 -1.98
CA GLY A 86 -1.62 -5.19 -0.79
C GLY A 86 -0.73 -5.78 0.29
N SER A 87 -0.39 -4.93 1.25
CA SER A 87 0.37 -5.26 2.45
C SER A 87 0.19 -4.15 3.48
N HIS A 88 1.26 -3.67 4.12
CA HIS A 88 1.27 -2.58 5.08
C HIS A 88 2.46 -1.64 4.83
N ILE A 89 2.48 -0.50 5.51
CA ILE A 89 3.60 0.43 5.49
C ILE A 89 4.05 0.86 6.88
N ASP A 90 3.31 0.53 7.93
CA ASP A 90 3.80 0.62 9.31
C ASP A 90 4.95 -0.39 9.52
N THR A 91 5.76 -0.16 10.54
CA THR A 91 6.93 -0.99 10.86
C THR A 91 7.00 -1.22 12.36
N VAL A 92 7.74 -2.26 12.76
CA VAL A 92 8.23 -2.36 14.14
C VAL A 92 9.17 -1.20 14.49
N GLY A 93 9.51 -1.03 15.78
CA GLY A 93 10.37 0.06 16.24
C GLY A 93 11.77 0.10 15.62
N THR A 94 12.29 -1.03 15.13
CA THR A 94 13.56 -1.16 14.43
C THR A 94 13.35 -1.95 13.13
N GLY A 95 12.44 -1.48 12.31
CA GLY A 95 11.99 -2.19 11.11
C GLY A 95 12.93 -2.07 9.92
N GLY A 96 12.72 -2.95 8.96
CA GLY A 96 13.37 -2.91 7.65
C GLY A 96 12.61 -2.01 6.67
N ARG A 97 13.29 -1.64 5.57
CA ARG A 97 12.67 -0.82 4.52
C ARG A 97 11.81 -1.61 3.52
N TYR A 98 11.85 -2.93 3.57
CA TYR A 98 11.20 -3.80 2.59
C TYR A 98 9.94 -4.46 3.12
N ASP A 99 9.93 -4.77 4.42
CA ASP A 99 8.80 -5.42 5.06
C ASP A 99 7.51 -4.61 4.88
N GLY A 100 6.46 -5.25 4.43
CA GLY A 100 5.22 -4.61 4.02
C GLY A 100 5.33 -3.68 2.81
N ASN A 101 6.26 -2.72 2.88
CA ASN A 101 6.45 -1.68 1.87
C ASN A 101 6.64 -2.24 0.46
N LEU A 102 7.42 -3.34 0.31
CA LEU A 102 7.65 -3.96 -0.99
C LEU A 102 6.34 -4.45 -1.61
N GLY A 103 5.44 -5.08 -0.82
CA GLY A 103 4.16 -5.58 -1.32
C GLY A 103 3.25 -4.46 -1.83
N VAL A 104 3.18 -3.35 -1.10
CA VAL A 104 2.39 -2.17 -1.50
C VAL A 104 2.98 -1.51 -2.74
N LEU A 105 4.29 -1.20 -2.72
CA LEU A 105 4.93 -0.46 -3.81
C LEU A 105 5.10 -1.29 -5.09
N ALA A 106 5.28 -2.61 -4.97
CA ALA A 106 5.25 -3.50 -6.13
C ALA A 106 3.84 -3.56 -6.76
N GLY A 107 2.77 -3.60 -5.95
CA GLY A 107 1.40 -3.49 -6.44
C GLY A 107 1.15 -2.17 -7.19
N LEU A 108 1.63 -1.06 -6.64
CA LEU A 108 1.54 0.26 -7.28
C LEU A 108 2.34 0.30 -8.59
N GLU A 109 3.54 -0.29 -8.63
CA GLU A 109 4.36 -0.39 -9.83
C GLU A 109 3.67 -1.20 -10.94
N VAL A 110 3.02 -2.31 -10.60
CA VAL A 110 2.23 -3.10 -11.57
C VAL A 110 1.11 -2.27 -12.18
N ILE A 111 0.39 -1.49 -11.37
CA ILE A 111 -0.68 -0.61 -11.84
C ILE A 111 -0.11 0.47 -12.77
N GLU A 112 0.97 1.13 -12.38
CA GLU A 112 1.60 2.17 -13.20
C GLU A 112 2.10 1.62 -14.54
N ALA A 113 2.73 0.46 -14.53
CA ALA A 113 3.18 -0.22 -15.74
C ALA A 113 2.01 -0.60 -16.66
N ALA A 114 0.88 -1.06 -16.10
CA ALA A 114 -0.33 -1.34 -16.86
C ALA A 114 -0.93 -0.09 -17.49
N ILE A 115 -1.00 1.02 -16.75
CA ILE A 115 -1.45 2.34 -17.26
C ILE A 115 -0.54 2.82 -18.39
N ALA A 116 0.78 2.78 -18.18
CA ALA A 116 1.76 3.25 -19.16
C ALA A 116 1.73 2.47 -20.48
N THR A 117 1.40 1.18 -20.43
CA THR A 117 1.29 0.33 -21.63
C THR A 117 -0.08 0.41 -22.30
N GLY A 118 -1.08 1.01 -21.64
CA GLY A 118 -2.45 1.10 -22.16
C GLY A 118 -3.10 -0.27 -22.34
N VAL A 119 -2.67 -1.29 -21.58
CA VAL A 119 -3.24 -2.62 -21.66
C VAL A 119 -4.73 -2.59 -21.25
N GLU A 120 -5.57 -3.25 -22.06
CA GLU A 120 -6.99 -3.36 -21.71
C GLU A 120 -7.16 -4.33 -20.52
N LEU A 121 -7.67 -3.80 -19.42
CA LEU A 121 -7.92 -4.56 -18.21
C LEU A 121 -9.34 -5.12 -18.22
N LYS A 122 -9.48 -6.44 -18.05
CA LYS A 122 -10.80 -7.10 -17.91
C LYS A 122 -11.45 -6.85 -16.55
N ARG A 123 -10.66 -6.51 -15.55
CA ARG A 123 -11.07 -6.17 -14.18
C ARG A 123 -10.24 -4.98 -13.69
N PRO A 124 -10.78 -4.13 -12.83
CA PRO A 124 -9.97 -3.11 -12.19
C PRO A 124 -8.76 -3.72 -11.46
N LEU A 125 -7.66 -2.98 -11.42
CA LEU A 125 -6.56 -3.26 -10.52
C LEU A 125 -6.67 -2.36 -9.29
N ALA A 126 -6.31 -2.90 -8.15
CA ALA A 126 -6.24 -2.15 -6.90
C ALA A 126 -4.96 -2.47 -6.14
N VAL A 127 -4.51 -1.49 -5.36
CA VAL A 127 -3.46 -1.68 -4.37
C VAL A 127 -3.95 -1.16 -3.03
N ALA A 128 -3.63 -1.88 -1.96
CA ALA A 128 -4.04 -1.54 -0.60
C ALA A 128 -2.86 -1.53 0.36
N PHE A 129 -2.96 -0.70 1.41
CA PHE A 129 -2.18 -0.91 2.61
C PHE A 129 -3.07 -0.83 3.85
N PHE A 130 -2.84 -1.78 4.75
CA PHE A 130 -3.64 -2.00 5.94
C PHE A 130 -2.96 -1.37 7.16
N SER A 131 -3.78 -0.84 8.07
CA SER A 131 -3.31 -0.13 9.26
C SER A 131 -2.91 -1.10 10.36
N ASN A 132 -1.83 -0.78 11.11
CA ASN A 132 -1.38 -1.52 12.28
C ASN A 132 -1.25 -3.02 12.02
N GLU A 133 -0.50 -3.37 10.97
CA GLU A 133 -0.26 -4.78 10.64
C GLU A 133 0.70 -5.42 11.62
N GLU A 134 1.74 -4.70 12.00
CA GLU A 134 2.81 -5.18 12.89
C GLU A 134 2.38 -5.37 14.35
N GLY A 135 1.28 -4.75 14.78
CA GLY A 135 0.80 -4.83 16.17
C GLY A 135 1.78 -4.29 17.22
N SER A 136 2.88 -3.66 16.78
CA SER A 136 3.97 -3.23 17.67
C SER A 136 3.61 -2.10 18.62
N ARG A 137 2.61 -1.30 18.27
CA ARG A 137 2.12 -0.21 19.10
C ARG A 137 0.77 -0.53 19.71
N TYR A 138 -0.09 -1.18 18.97
CA TYR A 138 -1.43 -1.53 19.38
C TYR A 138 -1.69 -3.00 19.02
N PRO A 139 -1.59 -3.95 19.95
CA PRO A 139 -1.96 -5.34 19.70
C PRO A 139 -3.48 -5.50 19.52
N PRO A 140 -3.97 -6.45 18.72
CA PRO A 140 -3.19 -7.44 18.00
C PRO A 140 -2.57 -6.93 16.70
N ASP A 141 -1.69 -7.73 16.09
CA ASP A 141 -1.21 -7.56 14.74
C ASP A 141 -2.35 -7.74 13.70
N MET A 142 -2.08 -7.40 12.44
CA MET A 142 -3.02 -7.49 11.30
C MET A 142 -4.37 -6.80 11.54
N MET A 143 -4.46 -5.85 12.47
CA MET A 143 -5.71 -5.24 12.91
C MET A 143 -6.52 -4.64 11.75
N GLY A 144 -5.87 -3.88 10.88
CA GLY A 144 -6.53 -3.24 9.73
C GLY A 144 -7.06 -4.25 8.72
N SER A 145 -6.28 -5.27 8.37
CA SER A 145 -6.69 -6.33 7.44
C SER A 145 -7.79 -7.22 8.03
N LEU A 146 -7.75 -7.49 9.33
CA LEU A 146 -8.82 -8.17 10.05
C LEU A 146 -10.14 -7.41 9.97
N ALA A 147 -10.11 -6.09 10.21
CA ALA A 147 -11.30 -5.26 10.08
C ALA A 147 -11.81 -5.22 8.63
N TYR A 148 -10.91 -5.07 7.65
CA TYR A 148 -11.25 -5.08 6.23
C TYR A 148 -11.92 -6.37 5.78
N ALA A 149 -11.45 -7.52 6.30
CA ALA A 149 -12.01 -8.85 6.00
C ALA A 149 -13.26 -9.21 6.85
N GLY A 150 -13.70 -8.33 7.76
CA GLY A 150 -14.84 -8.58 8.65
C GLY A 150 -14.54 -9.51 9.82
N GLY A 151 -13.28 -9.76 10.11
CA GLY A 151 -12.85 -10.56 11.26
C GLY A 151 -12.80 -9.79 12.59
N MET A 152 -12.82 -8.44 12.52
CA MET A 152 -12.86 -7.55 13.67
C MET A 152 -13.78 -6.37 13.35
N SER A 153 -14.62 -5.93 14.30
CA SER A 153 -15.48 -4.78 14.06
C SER A 153 -14.69 -3.46 14.17
N VAL A 154 -15.18 -2.42 13.50
CA VAL A 154 -14.58 -1.08 13.57
C VAL A 154 -14.55 -0.57 15.01
N GLU A 155 -15.64 -0.78 15.75
CA GLU A 155 -15.76 -0.40 17.17
C GLU A 155 -14.67 -1.06 18.01
N ALA A 156 -14.45 -2.38 17.81
CA ALA A 156 -13.41 -3.11 18.54
C ALA A 156 -11.99 -2.60 18.20
N VAL A 157 -11.74 -2.18 16.94
CA VAL A 157 -10.45 -1.57 16.57
C VAL A 157 -10.26 -0.23 17.27
N LEU A 158 -11.30 0.59 17.35
CA LEU A 158 -11.23 1.93 17.94
C LEU A 158 -11.15 1.94 19.47
N GLU A 159 -11.44 0.80 20.10
CA GLU A 159 -11.33 0.60 21.58
C GLU A 159 -9.95 0.08 22.00
N VAL A 160 -9.05 -0.23 21.06
CA VAL A 160 -7.69 -0.71 21.39
C VAL A 160 -6.84 0.45 21.92
N GLU A 161 -6.23 0.26 23.10
CA GLU A 161 -5.36 1.22 23.82
C GLU A 161 -3.87 0.81 23.77
#